data_4e7c2c600d8c89be3eeac70221dbf04b
#
_entry.id   4e7c2c600d8c89be3eeac70221dbf04b
#
_cell.length_a   1.000
_cell.length_b   1.000
_cell.length_c   1.000
_cell.angle_alpha   90.00
_cell.angle_beta   90.00
_cell.angle_gamma   90.00
#
_symmetry.space_group_name_H-M   'P 1'
#
loop_
_entity.id
_entity.type
_entity.pdbx_description
1 polymer ?
#
loop_
_entity_poly.entity_id
_entity_poly.type
_entity_poly.pdbx_seq_one_letter_code
_entity_poly.pdbx_strand_id
1 'polypeptide(L)'
;MSETLVIMPTYNESLNIERSIEQLFKHNPDVHLLVVDDNSPDGTAARVEKLMPSFAERLFLLKRAGKEGLGPAYLAGFAWAFERSYQRIAEMDADGSHRASDLGALLSQKDFDLVIGSRWTSGGSVVNWPLSRILISKIGNLYTRIVLGTKVRDMTAGFRVYRSSLLKRLPLDKIASQGYSFQVEMAYRSIRLNATVIEVPITFVEREHGASKMSSAIVFEALWLVTKWGVARIFRAKS
;
A
#
# COMPACT_ATOMS: atom_id res chain seq x y z
N MET A 1 -20.54 12.04 4.38
CA MET A 1 -19.08 11.92 4.14
C MET A 1 -18.74 10.45 3.94
N SER A 2 -17.81 10.12 3.04
CA SER A 2 -17.37 8.73 2.85
C SER A 2 -16.69 8.21 4.12
N GLU A 3 -16.92 6.94 4.45
CA GLU A 3 -16.20 6.27 5.54
C GLU A 3 -14.79 5.83 5.14
N THR A 4 -14.50 5.83 3.83
CA THR A 4 -13.26 5.27 3.25
C THR A 4 -12.46 6.32 2.49
N LEU A 5 -11.19 6.45 2.83
CA LEU A 5 -10.19 7.19 2.07
C LEU A 5 -9.25 6.23 1.37
N VAL A 6 -9.04 6.41 0.07
CA VAL A 6 -7.94 5.80 -0.68
C VAL A 6 -6.78 6.80 -0.70
N ILE A 7 -5.57 6.35 -0.36
CA ILE A 7 -4.34 7.13 -0.47
C ILE A 7 -3.55 6.58 -1.65
N MET A 8 -3.17 7.47 -2.55
CA MET A 8 -2.46 7.16 -3.79
C MET A 8 -1.20 8.02 -3.88
N PRO A 9 -0.04 7.50 -3.45
CA PRO A 9 1.24 8.20 -3.60
C PRO A 9 1.65 8.33 -5.06
N THR A 10 2.17 9.50 -5.46
CA THR A 10 2.63 9.76 -6.82
C THR A 10 4.02 10.39 -6.85
N TYR A 11 4.81 9.96 -7.83
CA TYR A 11 6.03 10.62 -8.28
C TYR A 11 6.29 10.27 -9.74
N ASN A 12 6.13 11.24 -10.65
CA ASN A 12 6.21 11.07 -12.10
C ASN A 12 5.19 10.06 -12.65
N GLU A 13 3.91 10.29 -12.35
CA GLU A 13 2.80 9.44 -12.78
C GLU A 13 1.84 10.17 -13.74
N SER A 14 2.30 11.23 -14.43
CA SER A 14 1.45 12.04 -15.31
C SER A 14 0.75 11.24 -16.42
N LEU A 15 1.34 10.12 -16.88
CA LEU A 15 0.75 9.26 -17.90
C LEU A 15 -0.32 8.29 -17.35
N ASN A 16 -0.34 8.06 -16.04
CA ASN A 16 -1.19 7.05 -15.41
C ASN A 16 -2.31 7.66 -14.56
N ILE A 17 -2.05 8.83 -13.95
CA ILE A 17 -2.86 9.34 -12.84
C ILE A 17 -4.32 9.62 -13.21
N GLU A 18 -4.59 10.21 -14.39
CA GLU A 18 -5.96 10.51 -14.83
C GLU A 18 -6.78 9.22 -14.93
N ARG A 19 -6.26 8.22 -15.66
CA ARG A 19 -6.90 6.91 -15.80
C ARG A 19 -7.11 6.22 -14.45
N SER A 20 -6.14 6.29 -13.55
CA SER A 20 -6.23 5.65 -12.23
C SER A 20 -7.32 6.28 -11.37
N ILE A 21 -7.46 7.62 -11.39
CA ILE A 21 -8.53 8.35 -10.72
C ILE A 21 -9.90 7.96 -11.30
N GLU A 22 -10.04 8.00 -12.61
CA GLU A 22 -11.31 7.66 -13.29
C GLU A 22 -11.74 6.21 -13.01
N GLN A 23 -10.80 5.25 -13.11
CA GLN A 23 -11.10 3.85 -12.80
C GLN A 23 -11.46 3.64 -11.34
N LEU A 24 -10.79 4.33 -10.41
CA LEU A 24 -11.14 4.25 -8.99
C LEU A 24 -12.59 4.67 -8.76
N PHE A 25 -12.98 5.86 -9.20
CA PHE A 25 -14.33 6.38 -8.96
C PHE A 25 -15.42 5.66 -9.77
N LYS A 26 -15.06 5.10 -10.94
CA LYS A 26 -15.99 4.27 -11.73
C LYS A 26 -16.39 2.99 -10.99
N HIS A 27 -15.44 2.32 -10.34
CA HIS A 27 -15.68 1.06 -9.65
C HIS A 27 -16.05 1.22 -8.18
N ASN A 28 -15.69 2.35 -7.57
CA ASN A 28 -15.90 2.63 -6.15
C ASN A 28 -16.42 4.06 -5.96
N PRO A 29 -17.70 4.33 -6.29
CA PRO A 29 -18.23 5.69 -6.33
C PRO A 29 -18.31 6.36 -4.94
N ASP A 30 -18.33 5.57 -3.88
CA ASP A 30 -18.52 6.07 -2.51
C ASP A 30 -17.22 6.38 -1.76
N VAL A 31 -16.04 6.13 -2.35
CA VAL A 31 -14.76 6.42 -1.69
C VAL A 31 -14.33 7.87 -1.92
N HIS A 32 -13.50 8.37 -1.02
CA HIS A 32 -12.69 9.55 -1.25
C HIS A 32 -11.28 9.14 -1.66
N LEU A 33 -10.60 9.97 -2.45
CA LEU A 33 -9.23 9.78 -2.90
C LEU A 33 -8.36 10.95 -2.47
N LEU A 34 -7.25 10.64 -1.79
CA LEU A 34 -6.15 11.56 -1.56
C LEU A 34 -4.96 11.16 -2.43
N VAL A 35 -4.63 11.96 -3.41
CA VAL A 35 -3.35 11.87 -4.12
C VAL A 35 -2.28 12.58 -3.28
N VAL A 36 -1.20 11.86 -2.98
CA VAL A 36 -0.05 12.42 -2.23
C VAL A 36 1.13 12.54 -3.20
N ASP A 37 1.37 13.75 -3.69
CA ASP A 37 2.37 14.01 -4.72
C ASP A 37 3.70 14.49 -4.12
N ASP A 38 4.77 13.75 -4.42
CA ASP A 38 6.13 13.99 -3.96
C ASP A 38 6.85 15.06 -4.81
N ASN A 39 6.16 16.15 -5.14
CA ASN A 39 6.66 17.25 -5.98
C ASN A 39 7.11 16.75 -7.36
N SER A 40 6.22 16.08 -8.07
CA SER A 40 6.47 15.52 -9.40
C SER A 40 6.80 16.62 -10.42
N PRO A 41 7.97 16.58 -11.09
CA PRO A 41 8.34 17.56 -12.10
C PRO A 41 7.61 17.39 -13.45
N ASP A 42 6.93 16.25 -13.67
CA ASP A 42 6.26 15.89 -14.93
C ASP A 42 4.84 16.42 -15.07
N GLY A 43 4.38 17.24 -14.11
CA GLY A 43 3.04 17.82 -14.12
C GLY A 43 1.93 16.94 -13.55
N THR A 44 2.27 15.83 -12.84
CA THR A 44 1.29 14.94 -12.19
C THR A 44 0.30 15.72 -11.32
N ALA A 45 0.81 16.57 -10.41
CA ALA A 45 -0.03 17.37 -9.51
C ALA A 45 -1.00 18.30 -10.26
N ALA A 46 -0.53 18.95 -11.34
CA ALA A 46 -1.37 19.84 -12.16
C ALA A 46 -2.51 19.08 -12.85
N ARG A 47 -2.28 17.83 -13.27
CA ARG A 47 -3.34 16.97 -13.83
C ARG A 47 -4.40 16.63 -12.78
N VAL A 48 -3.99 16.31 -11.56
CA VAL A 48 -4.91 16.06 -10.45
C VAL A 48 -5.74 17.29 -10.13
N GLU A 49 -5.12 18.49 -10.03
CA GLU A 49 -5.82 19.76 -9.79
C GLU A 49 -6.88 20.05 -10.84
N LYS A 50 -6.58 19.77 -12.11
CA LYS A 50 -7.52 19.94 -13.22
C LYS A 50 -8.73 19.01 -13.10
N LEU A 51 -8.57 17.80 -12.52
CA LEU A 51 -9.64 16.84 -12.36
C LEU A 51 -10.51 17.09 -11.12
N MET A 52 -9.97 17.74 -10.08
CA MET A 52 -10.68 17.95 -8.81
C MET A 52 -12.11 18.50 -8.97
N PRO A 53 -12.38 19.50 -9.83
CA PRO A 53 -13.74 20.02 -10.00
C PRO A 53 -14.74 18.98 -10.52
N SER A 54 -14.28 17.98 -11.30
CA SER A 54 -15.12 16.92 -11.88
C SER A 54 -15.56 15.87 -10.85
N PHE A 55 -14.84 15.74 -9.74
CA PHE A 55 -15.11 14.75 -8.70
C PHE A 55 -15.67 15.36 -7.41
N ALA A 56 -16.04 16.63 -7.44
CA ALA A 56 -16.54 17.37 -6.29
C ALA A 56 -15.63 17.19 -5.06
N GLU A 57 -16.16 17.16 -3.85
CA GLU A 57 -15.39 17.04 -2.60
C GLU A 57 -14.89 15.60 -2.32
N ARG A 58 -14.59 14.80 -3.35
CA ARG A 58 -14.11 13.41 -3.20
C ARG A 58 -12.66 13.21 -3.65
N LEU A 59 -12.10 14.13 -4.42
CA LEU A 59 -10.70 14.09 -4.87
C LEU A 59 -9.91 15.20 -4.17
N PHE A 60 -8.86 14.79 -3.48
CA PHE A 60 -7.97 15.67 -2.74
C PHE A 60 -6.53 15.51 -3.21
N LEU A 61 -5.75 16.57 -3.07
CA LEU A 61 -4.33 16.58 -3.39
C LEU A 61 -3.52 17.11 -2.21
N LEU A 62 -2.53 16.34 -1.78
CA LEU A 62 -1.52 16.74 -0.83
C LEU A 62 -0.17 16.84 -1.56
N LYS A 63 0.34 18.06 -1.75
CA LYS A 63 1.67 18.28 -2.32
C LYS A 63 2.71 18.26 -1.21
N ARG A 64 3.74 17.43 -1.39
CA ARG A 64 4.89 17.37 -0.48
C ARG A 64 6.05 18.19 -1.04
N ALA A 65 7.01 18.54 -0.19
CA ALA A 65 8.15 19.39 -0.58
C ALA A 65 9.09 18.72 -1.59
N GLY A 66 9.15 17.37 -1.59
CA GLY A 66 10.02 16.61 -2.48
C GLY A 66 9.88 15.11 -2.31
N LYS A 67 10.64 14.36 -3.11
CA LYS A 67 10.65 12.89 -3.11
C LYS A 67 11.39 12.35 -1.89
N GLU A 68 10.66 11.76 -0.97
CA GLU A 68 11.22 11.08 0.21
C GLU A 68 10.91 9.57 0.21
N GLY A 69 10.14 9.09 -0.75
CA GLY A 69 9.81 7.67 -0.92
C GLY A 69 8.40 7.29 -0.49
N LEU A 70 8.06 6.02 -0.74
CA LEU A 70 6.71 5.49 -0.58
C LEU A 70 6.20 5.56 0.86
N GLY A 71 7.01 5.14 1.82
CA GLY A 71 6.64 5.13 3.24
C GLY A 71 6.28 6.52 3.77
N PRO A 72 7.17 7.52 3.65
CA PRO A 72 6.86 8.91 4.05
C PRO A 72 5.63 9.49 3.36
N ALA A 73 5.35 9.14 2.10
CA ALA A 73 4.14 9.58 1.41
C ALA A 73 2.86 8.98 2.03
N TYR A 74 2.86 7.68 2.34
CA TYR A 74 1.73 7.06 3.06
C TYR A 74 1.57 7.62 4.47
N LEU A 75 2.66 7.83 5.21
CA LEU A 75 2.60 8.42 6.55
C LEU A 75 1.99 9.84 6.53
N ALA A 76 2.34 10.67 5.55
CA ALA A 76 1.73 11.98 5.34
C ALA A 76 0.22 11.85 5.02
N GLY A 77 -0.15 10.88 4.18
CA GLY A 77 -1.54 10.58 3.88
C GLY A 77 -2.33 10.09 5.10
N PHE A 78 -1.74 9.25 5.97
CA PHE A 78 -2.37 8.83 7.21
C PHE A 78 -2.58 9.99 8.17
N ALA A 79 -1.59 10.87 8.35
CA ALA A 79 -1.72 12.08 9.17
C ALA A 79 -2.88 12.96 8.67
N TRP A 80 -2.97 13.20 7.35
CA TRP A 80 -4.06 13.93 6.73
C TRP A 80 -5.43 13.27 6.99
N ALA A 81 -5.50 11.93 6.92
CA ALA A 81 -6.71 11.16 7.16
C ALA A 81 -7.17 11.22 8.63
N PHE A 82 -6.23 11.26 9.58
CA PHE A 82 -6.56 11.28 11.02
C PHE A 82 -7.24 12.57 11.47
N GLU A 83 -7.01 13.68 10.78
CA GLU A 83 -7.71 14.95 10.99
C GLU A 83 -9.16 14.93 10.50
N ARG A 84 -9.54 13.88 9.75
CA ARG A 84 -10.82 13.77 9.03
C ARG A 84 -11.47 12.41 9.32
N SER A 85 -12.20 12.19 10.19
CA SER A 85 -12.96 11.04 10.71
C SER A 85 -13.17 9.81 9.78
N TYR A 86 -12.22 9.47 8.89
CA TYR A 86 -12.28 8.26 8.08
C TYR A 86 -12.15 7.01 8.95
N GLN A 87 -13.01 6.02 8.71
CA GLN A 87 -13.01 4.75 9.41
C GLN A 87 -12.08 3.72 8.76
N ARG A 88 -11.96 3.80 7.43
CA ARG A 88 -11.16 2.91 6.60
C ARG A 88 -10.18 3.72 5.74
N ILE A 89 -8.94 3.27 5.71
CA ILE A 89 -7.89 3.90 4.90
C ILE A 89 -7.28 2.83 4.01
N ALA A 90 -7.38 3.03 2.70
CA ALA A 90 -6.83 2.13 1.69
C ALA A 90 -5.53 2.70 1.10
N GLU A 91 -4.57 1.83 0.86
CA GLU A 91 -3.36 2.08 0.09
C GLU A 91 -3.54 1.54 -1.32
N MET A 92 -3.24 2.34 -2.34
CA MET A 92 -3.34 1.94 -3.75
C MET A 92 -2.29 2.68 -4.58
N ASP A 93 -1.60 1.96 -5.49
CA ASP A 93 -0.63 2.57 -6.41
C ASP A 93 -1.32 3.30 -7.57
N ALA A 94 -0.65 4.34 -8.11
CA ALA A 94 -1.16 5.17 -9.20
C ALA A 94 -0.88 4.60 -10.60
N ASP A 95 -0.06 3.56 -10.73
CA ASP A 95 0.49 3.05 -11.99
C ASP A 95 -0.42 2.02 -12.71
N GLY A 96 -1.63 1.81 -12.19
CA GLY A 96 -2.61 0.88 -12.74
C GLY A 96 -2.35 -0.59 -12.40
N SER A 97 -1.31 -0.91 -11.64
CA SER A 97 -0.99 -2.29 -11.24
C SER A 97 -2.02 -2.89 -10.27
N HIS A 98 -2.63 -2.06 -9.44
CA HIS A 98 -3.77 -2.42 -8.60
C HIS A 98 -5.08 -2.11 -9.33
N ARG A 99 -5.87 -3.15 -9.65
CA ARG A 99 -7.15 -2.95 -10.32
C ARG A 99 -8.16 -2.33 -9.35
N ALA A 100 -8.72 -1.19 -9.73
CA ALA A 100 -9.76 -0.51 -8.96
C ALA A 100 -11.00 -1.39 -8.70
N SER A 101 -11.30 -2.33 -9.60
CA SER A 101 -12.38 -3.31 -9.44
C SER A 101 -12.17 -4.27 -8.26
N ASP A 102 -10.92 -4.51 -7.85
CA ASP A 102 -10.64 -5.43 -6.75
C ASP A 102 -10.82 -4.76 -5.37
N LEU A 103 -10.81 -3.41 -5.31
CA LEU A 103 -10.96 -2.66 -4.06
C LEU A 103 -12.25 -2.98 -3.31
N GLY A 104 -13.37 -3.14 -4.03
CA GLY A 104 -14.65 -3.48 -3.43
C GLY A 104 -14.60 -4.78 -2.61
N ALA A 105 -13.87 -5.80 -3.09
CA ALA A 105 -13.68 -7.05 -2.37
C ALA A 105 -12.86 -6.88 -1.08
N LEU A 106 -11.87 -5.97 -1.08
CA LEU A 106 -11.13 -5.63 0.13
C LEU A 106 -12.00 -4.86 1.12
N LEU A 107 -12.77 -3.89 0.65
CA LEU A 107 -13.65 -3.05 1.48
C LEU A 107 -14.79 -3.85 2.12
N SER A 108 -15.22 -4.94 1.47
CA SER A 108 -16.27 -5.83 2.01
C SER A 108 -15.86 -6.56 3.29
N GLN A 109 -14.56 -6.68 3.57
CA GLN A 109 -14.01 -7.36 4.74
C GLN A 109 -14.07 -6.47 5.99
N LYS A 110 -15.28 -6.17 6.47
CA LYS A 110 -15.51 -5.17 7.53
C LYS A 110 -15.03 -5.62 8.92
N ASP A 111 -14.90 -6.92 9.17
CA ASP A 111 -14.56 -7.49 10.48
C ASP A 111 -13.05 -7.49 10.77
N PHE A 112 -12.22 -7.20 9.77
CA PHE A 112 -10.78 -7.24 9.89
C PHE A 112 -10.16 -5.85 10.08
N ASP A 113 -9.08 -5.80 10.86
CA ASP A 113 -8.33 -4.57 11.11
C ASP A 113 -7.41 -4.22 9.94
N LEU A 114 -6.85 -5.25 9.28
CA LEU A 114 -6.00 -5.14 8.10
C LEU A 114 -6.46 -6.14 7.05
N VAL A 115 -6.79 -5.65 5.87
CA VAL A 115 -7.08 -6.44 4.68
C VAL A 115 -5.96 -6.24 3.67
N ILE A 116 -5.38 -7.33 3.19
CA ILE A 116 -4.26 -7.33 2.23
C ILE A 116 -4.76 -7.91 0.91
N GLY A 117 -4.68 -7.13 -0.16
CA GLY A 117 -4.87 -7.62 -1.52
C GLY A 117 -3.67 -8.47 -1.93
N SER A 118 -3.84 -9.80 -1.92
CA SER A 118 -2.75 -10.75 -2.03
C SER A 118 -2.67 -11.38 -3.43
N ARG A 119 -1.48 -11.39 -4.00
CA ARG A 119 -1.15 -12.08 -5.25
C ARG A 119 -0.95 -13.58 -5.05
N TRP A 120 -0.68 -14.00 -3.80
CA TRP A 120 -0.20 -15.35 -3.46
C TRP A 120 -1.19 -16.17 -2.63
N THR A 121 -2.34 -15.63 -2.26
CA THR A 121 -3.44 -16.41 -1.71
C THR A 121 -4.21 -17.15 -2.81
N SER A 122 -5.03 -18.13 -2.46
CA SER A 122 -5.83 -18.89 -3.44
C SER A 122 -6.73 -17.94 -4.23
N GLY A 123 -6.66 -18.00 -5.57
CA GLY A 123 -7.35 -17.07 -6.47
C GLY A 123 -6.58 -15.80 -6.82
N GLY A 124 -5.48 -15.50 -6.13
CA GLY A 124 -4.60 -14.39 -6.47
C GLY A 124 -3.73 -14.69 -7.70
N SER A 125 -3.36 -13.65 -8.46
CA SER A 125 -2.60 -13.80 -9.69
C SER A 125 -1.75 -12.58 -10.02
N VAL A 126 -0.80 -12.76 -10.92
CA VAL A 126 -0.01 -11.70 -11.54
C VAL A 126 -0.08 -11.84 -13.06
N VAL A 127 -0.17 -10.73 -13.76
CA VAL A 127 -0.27 -10.67 -15.22
C VAL A 127 0.97 -9.97 -15.77
N ASN A 128 1.55 -10.53 -16.83
CA ASN A 128 2.72 -10.01 -17.55
C ASN A 128 4.03 -9.93 -16.74
N TRP A 129 4.14 -10.64 -15.61
CA TRP A 129 5.40 -10.71 -14.87
C TRP A 129 6.34 -11.78 -15.45
N PRO A 130 7.65 -11.49 -15.57
CA PRO A 130 8.64 -12.51 -15.89
C PRO A 130 8.71 -13.56 -14.76
N LEU A 131 8.95 -14.82 -15.12
CA LEU A 131 9.02 -15.95 -14.18
C LEU A 131 10.05 -15.70 -13.06
N SER A 132 11.18 -15.08 -13.36
CA SER A 132 12.20 -14.72 -12.38
C SER A 132 11.65 -13.79 -11.29
N ARG A 133 10.84 -12.79 -11.65
CA ARG A 133 10.20 -11.86 -10.70
C ARG A 133 9.17 -12.58 -9.83
N ILE A 134 8.39 -13.49 -10.42
CA ILE A 134 7.44 -14.33 -9.67
C ILE A 134 8.17 -15.15 -8.62
N LEU A 135 9.27 -15.83 -9.03
CA LEU A 135 10.04 -16.68 -8.14
C LEU A 135 10.67 -15.88 -6.99
N ILE A 136 11.34 -14.76 -7.30
CA ILE A 136 11.93 -13.86 -6.30
C ILE A 136 10.87 -13.40 -5.30
N SER A 137 9.71 -12.96 -5.79
CA SER A 137 8.62 -12.49 -4.92
C SER A 137 8.07 -13.60 -4.01
N LYS A 138 7.85 -14.80 -4.54
CA LYS A 138 7.37 -15.95 -3.75
C LYS A 138 8.38 -16.40 -2.71
N ILE A 139 9.67 -16.50 -3.08
CA ILE A 139 10.75 -16.88 -2.15
C ILE A 139 10.91 -15.82 -1.06
N GLY A 140 10.91 -14.53 -1.40
CA GLY A 140 11.00 -13.44 -0.44
C GLY A 140 9.84 -13.42 0.55
N ASN A 141 8.61 -13.66 0.08
CA ASN A 141 7.45 -13.77 0.95
C ASN A 141 7.47 -15.02 1.82
N LEU A 142 7.92 -16.17 1.28
CA LEU A 142 8.10 -17.41 2.07
C LEU A 142 9.13 -17.19 3.18
N TYR A 143 10.28 -16.61 2.85
CA TYR A 143 11.32 -16.26 3.82
C TYR A 143 10.77 -15.35 4.92
N THR A 144 10.10 -14.25 4.55
CA THR A 144 9.50 -13.30 5.48
C THR A 144 8.49 -13.99 6.41
N ARG A 145 7.64 -14.85 5.85
CA ARG A 145 6.64 -15.61 6.59
C ARG A 145 7.26 -16.52 7.65
N ILE A 146 8.32 -17.25 7.29
CA ILE A 146 9.02 -18.18 8.20
C ILE A 146 9.73 -17.39 9.31
N VAL A 147 10.52 -16.39 8.94
CA VAL A 147 11.37 -15.61 9.86
C VAL A 147 10.52 -14.80 10.84
N LEU A 148 9.46 -14.15 10.37
CA LEU A 148 8.55 -13.38 11.22
C LEU A 148 7.47 -14.22 11.91
N GLY A 149 7.32 -15.50 11.54
CA GLY A 149 6.34 -16.41 12.14
C GLY A 149 4.90 -15.98 11.88
N THR A 150 4.61 -15.46 10.67
CA THR A 150 3.27 -15.03 10.27
C THR A 150 2.60 -16.02 9.32
N LYS A 151 1.27 -15.96 9.25
CA LYS A 151 0.48 -16.73 8.28
C LYS A 151 0.25 -15.99 6.96
N VAL A 152 0.52 -14.69 6.91
CA VAL A 152 0.32 -13.85 5.73
C VAL A 152 1.26 -14.29 4.61
N ARG A 153 0.69 -14.53 3.43
CA ARG A 153 1.41 -15.05 2.25
C ARG A 153 2.05 -13.96 1.41
N ASP A 154 1.46 -12.75 1.43
CA ASP A 154 1.93 -11.60 0.64
C ASP A 154 2.21 -10.38 1.52
N MET A 155 3.31 -10.44 2.26
CA MET A 155 3.77 -9.36 3.14
C MET A 155 4.23 -8.10 2.38
N THR A 156 4.54 -8.25 1.09
CA THR A 156 5.05 -7.16 0.23
C THR A 156 3.97 -6.49 -0.61
N ALA A 157 2.71 -6.96 -0.52
CA ALA A 157 1.60 -6.33 -1.24
C ALA A 157 1.38 -4.88 -0.76
N GLY A 158 1.18 -3.97 -1.70
CA GLY A 158 0.90 -2.54 -1.43
C GLY A 158 -0.59 -2.20 -1.46
N PHE A 159 -1.45 -3.10 -1.95
CA PHE A 159 -2.90 -2.88 -1.98
C PHE A 159 -3.53 -3.34 -0.66
N ARG A 160 -3.90 -2.41 0.19
CA ARG A 160 -4.33 -2.70 1.56
C ARG A 160 -5.48 -1.83 2.00
N VAL A 161 -6.26 -2.33 2.96
CA VAL A 161 -7.26 -1.54 3.68
C VAL A 161 -7.02 -1.72 5.17
N TYR A 162 -6.86 -0.61 5.87
CA TYR A 162 -6.70 -0.55 7.33
C TYR A 162 -7.95 0.02 7.99
N ARG A 163 -8.30 -0.49 9.16
CA ARG A 163 -9.12 0.31 10.08
C ARG A 163 -8.29 1.48 10.60
N SER A 164 -8.88 2.66 10.64
CA SER A 164 -8.22 3.87 11.17
C SER A 164 -7.79 3.68 12.63
N SER A 165 -8.57 2.96 13.43
CA SER A 165 -8.24 2.62 14.82
C SER A 165 -6.97 1.77 14.95
N LEU A 166 -6.68 0.88 14.00
CA LEU A 166 -5.42 0.13 13.97
C LEU A 166 -4.25 1.07 13.65
N LEU A 167 -4.37 1.89 12.59
CA LEU A 167 -3.30 2.83 12.21
C LEU A 167 -2.94 3.80 13.35
N LYS A 168 -3.92 4.29 14.10
CA LYS A 168 -3.71 5.17 15.25
C LYS A 168 -2.97 4.49 16.41
N ARG A 169 -3.01 3.16 16.51
CA ARG A 169 -2.28 2.38 17.53
C ARG A 169 -0.86 2.02 17.09
N LEU A 170 -0.57 2.09 15.80
CA LEU A 170 0.77 1.80 15.29
C LEU A 170 1.72 2.94 15.65
N PRO A 171 2.98 2.63 16.04
CA PRO A 171 4.00 3.65 16.27
C PRO A 171 4.56 4.15 14.93
N LEU A 172 3.76 4.96 14.23
CA LEU A 172 4.06 5.43 12.87
C LEU A 172 5.32 6.32 12.82
N ASP A 173 5.61 7.01 13.92
CA ASP A 173 6.82 7.81 14.14
C ASP A 173 8.12 6.98 14.16
N LYS A 174 8.01 5.69 14.40
CA LYS A 174 9.15 4.75 14.47
C LYS A 174 9.31 3.91 13.19
N ILE A 175 8.55 4.19 12.15
CA ILE A 175 8.67 3.51 10.87
C ILE A 175 9.71 4.25 10.05
N ALA A 176 10.85 3.59 9.82
CA ALA A 176 11.98 4.13 9.08
C ALA A 176 12.28 3.37 7.78
N SER A 177 11.57 2.26 7.54
CA SER A 177 11.77 1.44 6.35
C SER A 177 11.22 2.09 5.08
N GLN A 178 11.90 1.85 3.96
CA GLN A 178 11.56 2.44 2.66
C GLN A 178 11.06 1.37 1.68
N GLY A 179 10.39 1.82 0.62
CA GLY A 179 9.93 0.93 -0.46
C GLY A 179 9.10 -0.26 0.02
N TYR A 180 9.43 -1.46 -0.42
CA TYR A 180 8.73 -2.69 -0.03
C TYR A 180 8.89 -3.06 1.45
N SER A 181 10.00 -2.65 2.07
CA SER A 181 10.24 -2.87 3.51
C SER A 181 9.20 -2.16 4.36
N PHE A 182 8.70 -1.00 3.92
CA PHE A 182 7.59 -0.29 4.56
C PHE A 182 6.35 -1.18 4.69
N GLN A 183 5.97 -1.84 3.60
CA GLN A 183 4.79 -2.71 3.60
C GLN A 183 4.96 -3.92 4.54
N VAL A 184 6.16 -4.53 4.56
CA VAL A 184 6.47 -5.63 5.47
C VAL A 184 6.42 -5.16 6.93
N GLU A 185 7.01 -3.99 7.23
CA GLU A 185 7.03 -3.42 8.57
C GLU A 185 5.62 -3.11 9.09
N MET A 186 4.80 -2.45 8.26
CA MET A 186 3.41 -2.13 8.60
C MET A 186 2.59 -3.38 8.93
N ALA A 187 2.66 -4.43 8.10
CA ALA A 187 1.97 -5.68 8.36
C ALA A 187 2.50 -6.38 9.61
N TYR A 188 3.82 -6.46 9.78
CA TYR A 188 4.43 -7.10 10.95
C TYR A 188 4.06 -6.40 12.25
N ARG A 189 4.12 -5.06 12.30
CA ARG A 189 3.71 -4.28 13.48
C ARG A 189 2.22 -4.44 13.77
N SER A 190 1.37 -4.49 12.74
CA SER A 190 -0.07 -4.76 12.89
C SER A 190 -0.32 -6.12 13.55
N ILE A 191 0.34 -7.17 13.05
CA ILE A 191 0.27 -8.53 13.61
C ILE A 191 0.75 -8.55 15.07
N ARG A 192 1.81 -7.81 15.39
CA ARG A 192 2.35 -7.68 16.75
C ARG A 192 1.39 -6.98 17.73
N LEU A 193 0.48 -6.16 17.23
CA LEU A 193 -0.60 -5.56 18.00
C LEU A 193 -1.86 -6.44 18.08
N ASN A 194 -1.75 -7.72 17.68
CA ASN A 194 -2.86 -8.68 17.60
C ASN A 194 -4.01 -8.20 16.70
N ALA A 195 -3.68 -7.46 15.63
CA ALA A 195 -4.67 -7.07 14.64
C ALA A 195 -5.23 -8.30 13.92
N THR A 196 -6.53 -8.29 13.64
CA THR A 196 -7.16 -9.29 12.77
C THR A 196 -6.77 -9.01 11.32
N VAL A 197 -6.13 -9.98 10.65
CA VAL A 197 -5.59 -9.82 9.29
C VAL A 197 -6.20 -10.86 8.36
N ILE A 198 -6.64 -10.42 7.17
CA ILE A 198 -7.10 -11.31 6.10
C ILE A 198 -6.43 -10.96 4.78
N GLU A 199 -6.20 -11.98 3.96
CA GLU A 199 -5.76 -11.83 2.57
C GLU A 199 -6.93 -12.06 1.62
N VAL A 200 -7.17 -11.10 0.72
CA VAL A 200 -8.17 -11.17 -0.35
C VAL A 200 -7.42 -11.35 -1.67
N PRO A 201 -7.81 -12.32 -2.53
CA PRO A 201 -7.15 -12.50 -3.81
C PRO A 201 -7.35 -11.29 -4.72
N ILE A 202 -6.26 -10.84 -5.34
CA ILE A 202 -6.28 -9.79 -6.37
C ILE A 202 -5.56 -10.26 -7.63
N THR A 203 -5.83 -9.58 -8.74
CA THR A 203 -5.00 -9.69 -9.94
C THR A 203 -4.11 -8.46 -10.04
N PHE A 204 -2.81 -8.66 -9.88
CA PHE A 204 -1.81 -7.61 -10.05
C PHE A 204 -1.34 -7.59 -11.51
N VAL A 205 -1.44 -6.45 -12.17
CA VAL A 205 -1.04 -6.27 -13.56
C VAL A 205 0.31 -5.56 -13.63
N GLU A 206 1.21 -5.96 -14.55
CA GLU A 206 2.42 -5.16 -14.78
C GLU A 206 2.01 -3.77 -15.28
N ARG A 207 2.68 -2.73 -14.76
CA ARG A 207 2.44 -1.35 -15.17
C ARG A 207 2.65 -1.17 -16.66
N GLU A 208 1.82 -0.35 -17.31
CA GLU A 208 1.94 -0.05 -18.74
C GLU A 208 3.04 1.00 -19.01
N HIS A 209 3.22 1.95 -18.09
CA HIS A 209 4.19 3.05 -18.18
C HIS A 209 5.04 3.16 -16.92
N GLY A 210 6.31 3.54 -17.10
CA GLY A 210 7.27 3.72 -16.01
C GLY A 210 8.18 2.51 -15.78
N ALA A 211 9.29 2.73 -15.08
CA ALA A 211 10.26 1.69 -14.74
C ALA A 211 10.03 1.16 -13.31
N SER A 212 10.31 -0.13 -13.10
CA SER A 212 10.30 -0.71 -11.75
C SER A 212 11.34 -0.01 -10.88
N LYS A 213 10.91 0.51 -9.74
CA LYS A 213 11.77 1.16 -8.73
C LYS A 213 12.51 0.13 -7.85
N MET A 214 12.42 -1.17 -8.18
CA MET A 214 13.05 -2.25 -7.42
C MET A 214 14.54 -2.34 -7.77
N SER A 215 15.40 -2.04 -6.81
CA SER A 215 16.85 -2.24 -6.90
C SER A 215 17.29 -3.39 -5.99
N SER A 216 18.47 -3.97 -6.27
CA SER A 216 19.07 -4.98 -5.41
C SER A 216 19.28 -4.46 -3.97
N ALA A 217 19.61 -3.18 -3.81
CA ALA A 217 19.76 -2.55 -2.50
C ALA A 217 18.47 -2.62 -1.66
N ILE A 218 17.30 -2.38 -2.26
CA ILE A 218 16.00 -2.49 -1.58
C ILE A 218 15.74 -3.94 -1.13
N VAL A 219 16.09 -4.92 -1.96
CA VAL A 219 15.94 -6.34 -1.61
C VAL A 219 16.84 -6.72 -0.44
N PHE A 220 18.10 -6.29 -0.45
CA PHE A 220 19.03 -6.54 0.67
C PHE A 220 18.60 -5.86 1.96
N GLU A 221 18.14 -4.61 1.89
CA GLU A 221 17.56 -3.90 3.03
C GLU A 221 16.39 -4.67 3.64
N ALA A 222 15.45 -5.13 2.80
CA ALA A 222 14.29 -5.89 3.24
C ALA A 222 14.71 -7.20 3.94
N LEU A 223 15.64 -7.95 3.37
CA LEU A 223 16.16 -9.19 3.97
C LEU A 223 16.82 -8.93 5.32
N TRP A 224 17.64 -7.89 5.41
CA TRP A 224 18.31 -7.52 6.66
C TRP A 224 17.30 -7.11 7.75
N LEU A 225 16.32 -6.25 7.43
CA LEU A 225 15.28 -5.82 8.37
C LEU A 225 14.43 -7.00 8.85
N VAL A 226 14.00 -7.87 7.94
CA VAL A 226 13.21 -9.08 8.26
C VAL A 226 14.03 -9.99 9.19
N THR A 227 15.31 -10.22 8.89
CA THR A 227 16.19 -11.02 9.76
C THR A 227 16.31 -10.41 11.15
N LYS A 228 16.57 -9.10 11.24
CA LYS A 228 16.67 -8.35 12.50
C LYS A 228 15.40 -8.50 13.35
N TRP A 229 14.22 -8.35 12.73
CA TRP A 229 12.94 -8.51 13.44
C TRP A 229 12.68 -9.96 13.85
N GLY A 230 13.07 -10.92 13.03
CA GLY A 230 12.99 -12.35 13.37
C GLY A 230 13.82 -12.74 14.56
N VAL A 231 15.07 -12.28 14.59
CA VAL A 231 15.97 -12.48 15.75
C VAL A 231 15.39 -11.83 17.00
N ALA A 232 14.94 -10.58 16.93
CA ALA A 232 14.31 -9.89 18.05
C ALA A 232 13.04 -10.61 18.56
N ARG A 233 12.30 -11.27 17.67
CA ARG A 233 11.13 -12.10 18.03
C ARG A 233 11.53 -13.29 18.90
N ILE A 234 12.60 -14.00 18.51
CA ILE A 234 13.06 -15.21 19.23
C ILE A 234 13.52 -14.87 20.64
N PHE A 235 14.24 -13.77 20.81
CA PHE A 235 14.73 -13.35 22.14
C PHE A 235 13.61 -12.87 23.06
N ARG A 236 12.56 -12.22 22.52
CA ARG A 236 11.40 -11.79 23.33
C ARG A 236 10.44 -12.93 23.67
N ALA A 237 10.44 -14.02 22.96
CA ALA A 237 9.63 -15.20 23.27
C ALA A 237 10.22 -16.04 24.41
N LYS A 238 11.46 -15.75 24.82
CA LYS A 238 12.20 -16.45 25.90
C LYS A 238 12.23 -15.65 27.22
N SER A 239 11.73 -14.43 27.21
CA SER A 239 11.54 -13.58 28.40
C SER A 239 10.04 -13.46 28.73
#